data_62f567267355ebf1c9af2e1be3a2ac29
#
_entry.id   62f567267355ebf1c9af2e1be3a2ac29
#
_cell.length_a   1.000
_cell.length_b   1.000
_cell.length_c   1.000
_cell.angle_alpha   90.00
_cell.angle_beta   90.00
_cell.angle_gamma   90.00
#
_symmetry.space_group_name_H-M   'P 1'
#
loop_
_entity.id
_entity.type
_entity.pdbx_description
1 polymer ?
#
loop_
_entity_poly.entity_id
_entity_poly.type
_entity_poly.pdbx_seq_one_letter_code
_entity_poly.pdbx_strand_id
1 'polypeptide(L)'
;RYMMVADDEVNSLLLLAFFYLISAVFLFWGYKFMASGIATTLHFMYPVLTTLIMMLFFREKKSIWRFMAIALAVAGVFFLSQGDDSGSITFIGIFIVLLSALGYALYLVTVSQLKLGQMKGLRLTFYVFLFGTLLLFIGIGTTGHIQPIPNLHTAGNLVMLAIIPTVISNLALVRAVKCIGSTLTSVL
;
A
#
# COMPACT_ATOMS: atom_id res chain seq x y z
N ARG A 1 -27.80 -10.17 5.76
CA ARG A 1 -27.99 -9.23 4.61
C ARG A 1 -26.88 -8.19 4.44
N TYR A 2 -26.07 -7.88 5.45
CA TYR A 2 -25.00 -6.86 5.36
C TYR A 2 -23.71 -7.33 4.66
N MET A 3 -23.54 -8.60 4.37
CA MET A 3 -22.32 -9.20 3.83
C MET A 3 -22.47 -9.82 2.43
N MET A 4 -23.57 -9.65 1.74
CA MET A 4 -23.71 -10.16 0.36
C MET A 4 -23.01 -9.21 -0.60
N VAL A 5 -22.11 -9.73 -1.42
CA VAL A 5 -21.38 -9.01 -2.46
C VAL A 5 -22.02 -9.41 -3.80
N ALA A 6 -22.27 -8.44 -4.66
CA ALA A 6 -22.72 -8.72 -6.03
C ALA A 6 -21.53 -9.22 -6.87
N ASP A 7 -21.78 -10.02 -7.90
CA ASP A 7 -20.72 -10.64 -8.69
C ASP A 7 -19.79 -9.62 -9.36
N ASP A 8 -20.32 -8.47 -9.76
CA ASP A 8 -19.58 -7.35 -10.32
C ASP A 8 -18.71 -6.62 -9.27
N GLU A 9 -19.08 -6.65 -7.98
CA GLU A 9 -18.27 -6.12 -6.89
C GLU A 9 -17.08 -7.04 -6.56
N VAL A 10 -17.22 -8.38 -6.74
CA VAL A 10 -16.15 -9.35 -6.43
C VAL A 10 -14.90 -9.10 -7.24
N ASN A 11 -15.02 -8.89 -8.54
CA ASN A 11 -13.86 -8.60 -9.40
C ASN A 11 -13.14 -7.33 -8.98
N SER A 12 -13.89 -6.30 -8.59
CA SER A 12 -13.33 -5.04 -8.11
C SER A 12 -12.62 -5.19 -6.77
N LEU A 13 -13.16 -6.02 -5.87
CA LEU A 13 -12.55 -6.33 -4.57
C LEU A 13 -11.30 -7.19 -4.73
N LEU A 14 -11.30 -8.15 -5.65
CA LEU A 14 -10.13 -8.95 -5.99
C LEU A 14 -8.99 -8.08 -6.55
N LEU A 15 -9.30 -7.13 -7.43
CA LEU A 15 -8.33 -6.19 -7.98
C LEU A 15 -7.72 -5.32 -6.87
N LEU A 16 -8.54 -4.82 -5.96
CA LEU A 16 -8.08 -4.05 -4.80
C LEU A 16 -7.19 -4.88 -3.88
N ALA A 17 -7.60 -6.11 -3.58
CA ALA A 17 -6.82 -7.05 -2.78
C ALA A 17 -5.48 -7.37 -3.43
N PHE A 18 -5.46 -7.55 -4.74
CA PHE A 18 -4.26 -7.81 -5.52
C PHE A 18 -3.26 -6.63 -5.45
N PHE A 19 -3.71 -5.39 -5.68
CA PHE A 19 -2.83 -4.22 -5.58
C PHE A 19 -2.29 -4.01 -4.17
N TYR A 20 -3.14 -4.19 -3.16
CA TYR A 20 -2.72 -4.09 -1.76
C TYR A 20 -1.70 -5.18 -1.39
N LEU A 21 -1.96 -6.42 -1.79
CA LEU A 21 -1.06 -7.56 -1.54
C LEU A 21 0.29 -7.39 -2.24
N ILE A 22 0.29 -7.04 -3.53
CA ILE A 22 1.53 -6.78 -4.28
C ILE A 22 2.36 -5.71 -3.60
N SER A 23 1.72 -4.62 -3.19
CA SER A 23 2.39 -3.55 -2.46
C SER A 23 3.06 -4.08 -1.19
N ALA A 24 2.34 -4.84 -0.37
CA ALA A 24 2.88 -5.39 0.88
C ALA A 24 4.03 -6.38 0.60
N VAL A 25 3.85 -7.32 -0.32
CA VAL A 25 4.85 -8.34 -0.67
C VAL A 25 6.14 -7.69 -1.16
N PHE A 26 6.06 -6.72 -2.07
CA PHE A 26 7.25 -6.03 -2.57
C PHE A 26 7.93 -5.17 -1.49
N LEU A 27 7.18 -4.56 -0.57
CA LEU A 27 7.77 -3.82 0.54
C LEU A 27 8.57 -4.75 1.45
N PHE A 28 7.98 -5.87 1.88
CA PHE A 28 8.67 -6.85 2.71
C PHE A 28 9.85 -7.50 1.97
N TRP A 29 9.75 -7.69 0.67
CA TRP A 29 10.88 -8.17 -0.14
C TRP A 29 11.99 -7.13 -0.21
N GLY A 30 11.66 -5.85 -0.29
CA GLY A 30 12.60 -4.74 -0.25
C GLY A 30 13.45 -4.70 1.03
N TYR A 31 12.90 -5.11 2.17
CA TYR A 31 13.63 -5.22 3.45
C TYR A 31 14.81 -6.19 3.42
N LYS A 32 14.91 -7.08 2.42
CA LYS A 32 16.08 -7.94 2.21
C LYS A 32 17.26 -7.21 1.58
N PHE A 33 17.05 -6.07 0.96
CA PHE A 33 18.05 -5.33 0.20
C PHE A 33 18.46 -4.01 0.85
N MET A 34 17.75 -3.57 1.87
CA MET A 34 18.04 -2.33 2.60
C MET A 34 17.37 -2.32 3.98
N ALA A 35 17.81 -1.42 4.86
CA ALA A 35 17.19 -1.24 6.16
C ALA A 35 15.69 -0.90 6.03
N SER A 36 14.87 -1.44 6.92
CA SER A 36 13.40 -1.29 6.86
C SER A 36 12.95 0.18 6.91
N GLY A 37 13.67 1.05 7.62
CA GLY A 37 13.40 2.49 7.66
C GLY A 37 13.60 3.15 6.30
N ILE A 38 14.67 2.80 5.57
CA ILE A 38 14.95 3.33 4.23
C ILE A 38 13.88 2.83 3.24
N ALA A 39 13.60 1.52 3.25
CA ALA A 39 12.58 0.95 2.38
C ALA A 39 11.20 1.58 2.64
N THR A 40 10.82 1.78 3.90
CA THR A 40 9.55 2.44 4.25
C THR A 40 9.53 3.89 3.78
N THR A 41 10.63 4.62 3.90
CA THR A 41 10.73 6.01 3.40
C THR A 41 10.61 6.06 1.87
N LEU A 42 11.26 5.14 1.16
CA LEU A 42 11.10 5.00 -0.29
C LEU A 42 9.66 4.61 -0.68
N HIS A 43 9.02 3.75 0.11
CA HIS A 43 7.62 3.40 -0.11
C HIS A 43 6.70 4.62 0.01
N PHE A 44 7.01 5.59 0.88
CA PHE A 44 6.28 6.87 0.95
C PHE A 44 6.38 7.73 -0.32
N MET A 45 6.97 7.25 -1.40
CA MET A 45 6.79 7.82 -2.74
C MET A 45 5.40 7.56 -3.34
N TYR A 46 4.57 6.70 -2.73
CA TYR A 46 3.21 6.43 -3.24
C TYR A 46 2.31 7.67 -3.40
N PRO A 47 2.38 8.75 -2.59
CA PRO A 47 1.59 9.95 -2.82
C PRO A 47 1.94 10.65 -4.13
N VAL A 48 3.24 10.65 -4.46
CA VAL A 48 3.74 11.19 -5.73
C VAL A 48 3.15 10.41 -6.89
N LEU A 49 3.25 9.08 -6.84
CA LEU A 49 2.72 8.18 -7.85
C LEU A 49 1.19 8.29 -7.97
N THR A 50 0.48 8.35 -6.84
CA THR A 50 -0.99 8.57 -6.82
C THR A 50 -1.35 9.88 -7.54
N THR A 51 -0.65 10.96 -7.21
CA THR A 51 -0.88 12.26 -7.84
C THR A 51 -0.60 12.23 -9.34
N LEU A 52 0.50 11.60 -9.75
CA LEU A 52 0.85 11.45 -11.17
C LEU A 52 -0.21 10.64 -11.93
N ILE A 53 -0.65 9.51 -11.39
CA ILE A 53 -1.70 8.68 -12.00
C ILE A 53 -3.01 9.48 -12.14
N MET A 54 -3.42 10.18 -11.08
CA MET A 54 -4.64 10.99 -11.10
C MET A 54 -4.57 12.14 -12.12
N MET A 55 -3.41 12.77 -12.28
CA MET A 55 -3.21 13.85 -13.26
C MET A 55 -3.17 13.33 -14.71
N LEU A 56 -2.53 12.17 -14.94
CA LEU A 56 -2.33 11.63 -16.29
C LEU A 56 -3.59 10.94 -16.82
N PHE A 57 -4.25 10.12 -16.01
CA PHE A 57 -5.37 9.28 -16.43
C PHE A 57 -6.75 9.88 -16.13
N PHE A 58 -6.87 10.65 -15.05
CA PHE A 58 -8.15 11.18 -14.59
C PHE A 58 -8.28 12.70 -14.75
N ARG A 59 -7.32 13.33 -15.45
CA ARG A 59 -7.34 14.76 -15.78
C ARG A 59 -7.53 15.69 -14.57
N GLU A 60 -7.01 15.28 -13.42
CA GLU A 60 -7.05 16.12 -12.23
C GLU A 60 -6.28 17.43 -12.47
N LYS A 61 -6.77 18.54 -11.92
CA LYS A 61 -6.16 19.86 -12.15
C LYS A 61 -4.71 19.88 -11.71
N LYS A 62 -3.83 20.34 -12.61
CA LYS A 62 -2.41 20.55 -12.31
C LYS A 62 -2.28 21.65 -11.26
N SER A 63 -1.54 21.39 -10.19
CA SER A 63 -1.24 22.37 -9.13
C SER A 63 0.26 22.48 -8.97
N ILE A 64 0.77 23.69 -8.95
CA ILE A 64 2.19 23.95 -8.71
C ILE A 64 2.65 23.38 -7.37
N TRP A 65 1.82 23.41 -6.36
CA TRP A 65 2.08 22.87 -5.04
C TRP A 65 2.34 21.36 -5.06
N ARG A 66 1.62 20.63 -5.92
CA ARG A 66 1.84 19.18 -6.12
C ARG A 66 3.19 18.91 -6.79
N PHE A 67 3.59 19.71 -7.77
CA PHE A 67 4.92 19.60 -8.38
C PHE A 67 6.04 19.89 -7.38
N MET A 68 5.87 20.89 -6.53
CA MET A 68 6.83 21.19 -5.45
C MET A 68 6.92 20.04 -4.45
N ALA A 69 5.78 19.46 -4.04
CA ALA A 69 5.76 18.28 -3.16
C ALA A 69 6.48 17.08 -3.78
N ILE A 70 6.26 16.82 -5.07
CA ILE A 70 6.95 15.77 -5.82
C ILE A 70 8.47 16.02 -5.85
N ALA A 71 8.89 17.24 -6.18
CA ALA A 71 10.30 17.60 -6.24
C ALA A 71 10.97 17.44 -4.86
N LEU A 72 10.28 17.87 -3.80
CA LEU A 72 10.78 17.74 -2.42
C LEU A 72 10.89 16.27 -1.99
N ALA A 73 9.90 15.44 -2.35
CA ALA A 73 9.93 14.00 -2.06
C ALA A 73 11.09 13.30 -2.80
N VAL A 74 11.32 13.61 -4.08
CA VAL A 74 12.44 13.07 -4.86
C VAL A 74 13.77 13.52 -4.27
N ALA A 75 13.90 14.80 -3.88
CA ALA A 75 15.10 15.31 -3.21
C ALA A 75 15.34 14.59 -1.88
N GLY A 76 14.29 14.39 -1.07
CA GLY A 76 14.38 13.65 0.19
C GLY A 76 14.88 12.21 0.01
N VAL A 77 14.37 11.50 -0.99
CA VAL A 77 14.84 10.15 -1.35
C VAL A 77 16.30 10.18 -1.80
N PHE A 78 16.70 11.18 -2.60
CA PHE A 78 18.08 11.33 -3.04
C PHE A 78 19.03 11.55 -1.86
N PHE A 79 18.71 12.46 -0.92
CA PHE A 79 19.50 12.67 0.28
C PHE A 79 19.56 11.44 1.20
N LEU A 80 18.44 10.74 1.33
CA LEU A 80 18.39 9.50 2.11
C LEU A 80 19.32 8.42 1.52
N SER A 81 19.41 8.33 0.21
CA SER A 81 20.26 7.34 -0.47
C SER A 81 21.76 7.61 -0.32
N GLN A 82 22.15 8.83 0.06
CA GLN A 82 23.56 9.21 0.28
C GLN A 82 24.02 9.09 1.73
N GLY A 83 23.10 8.95 2.67
CA GLY A 83 23.39 9.08 4.11
C GLY A 83 23.71 7.77 4.83
N ASP A 84 23.72 6.62 4.19
CA ASP A 84 23.84 5.34 4.90
C ASP A 84 25.10 4.55 4.47
N ASP A 85 26.14 4.65 5.29
CA ASP A 85 27.35 3.79 5.21
C ASP A 85 27.09 2.35 5.71
N SER A 86 25.92 2.05 6.27
CA SER A 86 25.64 0.81 7.00
C SER A 86 24.93 -0.28 6.20
N GLY A 87 24.63 -0.06 4.92
CA GLY A 87 24.05 -1.09 4.06
C GLY A 87 24.02 -0.68 2.60
N SER A 88 24.67 -1.42 1.74
CA SER A 88 24.66 -1.17 0.31
C SER A 88 23.23 -1.15 -0.22
N ILE A 89 22.70 0.06 -0.43
CA ILE A 89 21.41 0.24 -1.11
C ILE A 89 21.56 -0.29 -2.52
N THR A 90 20.96 -1.44 -2.79
CA THR A 90 21.06 -2.07 -4.11
C THR A 90 20.03 -1.45 -5.05
N PHE A 91 20.40 -1.16 -6.28
CA PHE A 91 19.48 -0.68 -7.32
C PHE A 91 18.22 -1.56 -7.44
N ILE A 92 18.40 -2.87 -7.31
CA ILE A 92 17.30 -3.85 -7.32
C ILE A 92 16.34 -3.59 -6.14
N GLY A 93 16.86 -3.31 -4.94
CA GLY A 93 16.05 -3.00 -3.77
C GLY A 93 15.21 -1.74 -3.96
N ILE A 94 15.82 -0.66 -4.49
CA ILE A 94 15.09 0.58 -4.81
C ILE A 94 13.95 0.29 -5.79
N PHE A 95 14.23 -0.45 -6.87
CA PHE A 95 13.23 -0.79 -7.88
C PHE A 95 12.06 -1.60 -7.30
N ILE A 96 12.35 -2.60 -6.45
CA ILE A 96 11.33 -3.41 -5.77
C ILE A 96 10.45 -2.55 -4.87
N VAL A 97 11.04 -1.64 -4.09
CA VAL A 97 10.27 -0.78 -3.18
C VAL A 97 9.46 0.27 -3.97
N LEU A 98 9.96 0.78 -5.09
CA LEU A 98 9.18 1.66 -5.95
C LEU A 98 7.99 0.94 -6.60
N LEU A 99 8.15 -0.34 -6.97
CA LEU A 99 7.03 -1.19 -7.40
C LEU A 99 5.99 -1.38 -6.29
N SER A 100 6.44 -1.54 -5.04
CA SER A 100 5.55 -1.55 -3.88
C SER A 100 4.76 -0.24 -3.75
N ALA A 101 5.44 0.91 -3.86
CA ALA A 101 4.80 2.22 -3.81
C ALA A 101 3.78 2.40 -4.96
N LEU A 102 4.10 1.90 -6.16
CA LEU A 102 3.19 1.92 -7.30
C LEU A 102 1.94 1.05 -7.04
N GLY A 103 2.12 -0.16 -6.50
CA GLY A 103 1.00 -1.03 -6.11
C GLY A 103 0.06 -0.34 -5.13
N TYR A 104 0.62 0.36 -4.12
CA TYR A 104 -0.18 1.10 -3.15
C TYR A 104 -0.89 2.31 -3.77
N ALA A 105 -0.22 3.04 -4.66
CA ALA A 105 -0.83 4.15 -5.39
C ALA A 105 -2.00 3.67 -6.25
N LEU A 106 -1.85 2.54 -6.96
CA LEU A 106 -2.93 1.92 -7.73
C LEU A 106 -4.10 1.48 -6.83
N TYR A 107 -3.81 0.92 -5.65
CA TYR A 107 -4.85 0.62 -4.66
C TYR A 107 -5.66 1.86 -4.29
N LEU A 108 -5.01 2.98 -3.93
CA LEU A 108 -5.67 4.23 -3.54
C LEU A 108 -6.51 4.81 -4.69
N VAL A 109 -5.94 4.85 -5.90
CA VAL A 109 -6.65 5.33 -7.09
C VAL A 109 -7.87 4.45 -7.36
N THR A 110 -7.71 3.13 -7.30
CA THR A 110 -8.80 2.19 -7.53
C THR A 110 -9.92 2.34 -6.50
N VAL A 111 -9.58 2.50 -5.20
CA VAL A 111 -10.58 2.80 -4.15
C VAL A 111 -11.38 4.07 -4.45
N SER A 112 -10.73 5.10 -5.02
CA SER A 112 -11.39 6.37 -5.32
C SER A 112 -12.26 6.33 -6.58
N GLN A 113 -11.87 5.51 -7.57
CA GLN A 113 -12.49 5.50 -8.90
C GLN A 113 -13.57 4.42 -9.07
N LEU A 114 -13.45 3.30 -8.35
CA LEU A 114 -14.48 2.26 -8.42
C LEU A 114 -15.78 2.73 -7.78
N LYS A 115 -16.90 2.41 -8.43
CA LYS A 115 -18.27 2.66 -7.98
C LYS A 115 -18.65 1.90 -6.68
N LEU A 116 -17.67 1.45 -5.93
CA LEU A 116 -17.81 0.88 -4.57
C LEU A 116 -18.16 1.97 -3.51
N GLY A 117 -18.50 3.19 -3.96
CA GLY A 117 -18.84 4.32 -3.09
C GLY A 117 -20.00 4.07 -2.12
N GLN A 118 -20.92 3.17 -2.46
CA GLN A 118 -22.02 2.75 -1.58
C GLN A 118 -21.59 1.67 -0.56
N MET A 119 -20.48 0.97 -0.78
CA MET A 119 -19.98 -0.04 0.15
C MET A 119 -19.38 0.66 1.38
N LYS A 120 -19.81 0.28 2.58
CA LYS A 120 -19.24 0.82 3.83
C LYS A 120 -17.74 0.49 3.89
N GLY A 121 -16.92 1.44 4.36
CA GLY A 121 -15.46 1.26 4.44
C GLY A 121 -15.03 -0.02 5.18
N LEU A 122 -15.71 -0.35 6.28
CA LEU A 122 -15.49 -1.59 7.02
C LEU A 122 -15.67 -2.84 6.16
N ARG A 123 -16.73 -2.89 5.35
CA ARG A 123 -17.01 -4.03 4.45
C ARG A 123 -15.94 -4.14 3.37
N LEU A 124 -15.55 -3.01 2.77
CA LEU A 124 -14.50 -2.98 1.76
C LEU A 124 -13.17 -3.48 2.33
N THR A 125 -12.74 -2.94 3.46
CA THR A 125 -11.49 -3.35 4.13
C THR A 125 -11.50 -4.83 4.50
N PHE A 126 -12.63 -5.34 5.02
CA PHE A 126 -12.77 -6.76 5.36
C PHE A 126 -12.55 -7.66 4.14
N TYR A 127 -13.19 -7.37 3.00
CA TYR A 127 -13.04 -8.20 1.80
C TYR A 127 -11.66 -8.05 1.16
N VAL A 128 -11.07 -6.85 1.15
CA VAL A 128 -9.70 -6.66 0.66
C VAL A 128 -8.72 -7.52 1.45
N PHE A 129 -8.84 -7.54 2.79
CA PHE A 129 -7.97 -8.38 3.62
C PHE A 129 -8.28 -9.86 3.48
N LEU A 130 -9.55 -10.25 3.39
CA LEU A 130 -9.94 -11.64 3.17
C LEU A 130 -9.34 -12.18 1.85
N PHE A 131 -9.59 -11.50 0.74
CA PHE A 131 -9.07 -11.90 -0.56
C PHE A 131 -7.56 -11.79 -0.63
N GLY A 132 -6.95 -10.74 -0.05
CA GLY A 132 -5.50 -10.60 0.06
C GLY A 132 -4.87 -11.77 0.82
N THR A 133 -5.47 -12.18 1.93
CA THR A 133 -5.00 -13.34 2.71
C THR A 133 -5.13 -14.64 1.92
N LEU A 134 -6.26 -14.85 1.22
CA LEU A 134 -6.43 -16.03 0.37
C LEU A 134 -5.40 -16.09 -0.76
N LEU A 135 -5.18 -14.98 -1.45
CA LEU A 135 -4.15 -14.88 -2.50
C LEU A 135 -2.74 -15.11 -1.95
N LEU A 136 -2.46 -14.60 -0.75
CA LEU A 136 -1.17 -14.83 -0.07
C LEU A 136 -0.98 -16.33 0.25
N PHE A 137 -2.00 -17.01 0.78
CA PHE A 137 -1.92 -18.43 1.07
C PHE A 137 -1.70 -19.28 -0.19
N ILE A 138 -2.33 -18.94 -1.31
CA ILE A 138 -2.10 -19.59 -2.61
C ILE A 138 -0.62 -19.39 -3.02
N GLY A 139 -0.08 -18.16 -2.89
CA GLY A 139 1.32 -17.86 -3.20
C GLY A 139 2.31 -18.62 -2.31
N ILE A 140 2.07 -18.68 -0.99
CA ILE A 140 2.92 -19.39 -0.04
C ILE A 140 2.85 -20.91 -0.27
N GLY A 141 1.67 -21.45 -0.59
CA GLY A 141 1.49 -22.89 -0.87
C GLY A 141 2.34 -23.39 -2.03
N THR A 142 2.75 -22.50 -2.95
CA THR A 142 3.59 -22.85 -4.11
C THR A 142 5.08 -22.60 -3.89
N THR A 143 5.48 -21.74 -2.94
CA THR A 143 6.87 -21.22 -2.86
C THR A 143 7.46 -21.18 -1.47
N GLY A 144 6.68 -21.31 -0.40
CA GLY A 144 7.11 -20.92 0.93
C GLY A 144 6.90 -21.93 2.04
N HIS A 145 7.66 -21.73 3.10
CA HIS A 145 7.46 -22.37 4.40
C HIS A 145 6.95 -21.34 5.39
N ILE A 146 5.85 -21.66 6.07
CA ILE A 146 5.36 -20.83 7.18
C ILE A 146 6.28 -21.09 8.39
N GLN A 147 6.94 -20.04 8.86
CA GLN A 147 7.78 -20.14 10.04
C GLN A 147 6.89 -20.15 11.30
N PRO A 148 7.16 -21.05 12.27
CA PRO A 148 6.43 -21.05 13.52
C PRO A 148 6.73 -19.78 14.34
N ILE A 149 5.73 -19.29 15.08
CA ILE A 149 5.91 -18.15 15.97
C ILE A 149 6.73 -18.61 17.19
N PRO A 150 7.91 -18.01 17.47
CA PRO A 150 8.84 -18.55 18.43
C PRO A 150 8.38 -18.42 19.90
N ASN A 151 7.60 -17.40 20.23
CA ASN A 151 7.14 -17.16 21.60
C ASN A 151 5.87 -16.28 21.65
N LEU A 152 5.24 -16.23 22.83
CA LEU A 152 4.01 -15.47 23.07
C LEU A 152 4.20 -13.96 22.92
N HIS A 153 5.37 -13.44 23.27
CA HIS A 153 5.69 -12.01 23.12
C HIS A 153 5.69 -11.61 21.63
N THR A 154 6.33 -12.43 20.78
CA THR A 154 6.31 -12.21 19.32
C THR A 154 4.88 -12.33 18.76
N ALA A 155 4.09 -13.30 19.25
CA ALA A 155 2.68 -13.41 18.88
C ALA A 155 1.90 -12.13 19.23
N GLY A 156 2.08 -11.59 20.45
CA GLY A 156 1.46 -10.35 20.88
C GLY A 156 1.85 -9.16 19.99
N ASN A 157 3.11 -9.02 19.67
CA ASN A 157 3.60 -7.95 18.78
C ASN A 157 3.01 -8.08 17.36
N LEU A 158 2.91 -9.29 16.83
CA LEU A 158 2.26 -9.52 15.51
C LEU A 158 0.78 -9.15 15.51
N VAL A 159 0.05 -9.49 16.58
CA VAL A 159 -1.36 -9.12 16.73
C VAL A 159 -1.51 -7.59 16.82
N MET A 160 -0.67 -6.92 17.61
CA MET A 160 -0.68 -5.45 17.69
C MET A 160 -0.37 -4.80 16.35
N LEU A 161 0.61 -5.32 15.61
CA LEU A 161 0.96 -4.86 14.26
C LEU A 161 -0.19 -5.09 13.26
N ALA A 162 -0.90 -6.19 13.37
CA ALA A 162 -2.06 -6.48 12.53
C ALA A 162 -3.24 -5.54 12.83
N ILE A 163 -3.52 -5.25 14.09
CA ILE A 163 -4.70 -4.45 14.47
C ILE A 163 -4.46 -2.97 14.27
N ILE A 164 -3.41 -2.41 14.87
CA ILE A 164 -3.22 -0.95 14.95
C ILE A 164 -2.81 -0.36 13.58
N PRO A 165 -1.63 -0.63 13.03
CA PRO A 165 -1.20 -0.01 11.79
C PRO A 165 -1.85 -0.61 10.54
N THR A 166 -2.42 -1.82 10.61
CA THR A 166 -3.02 -2.44 9.42
C THR A 166 -4.53 -2.25 9.39
N VAL A 167 -5.27 -2.79 10.35
CA VAL A 167 -6.75 -2.73 10.29
C VAL A 167 -7.25 -1.31 10.54
N ILE A 168 -6.86 -0.68 11.65
CA ILE A 168 -7.37 0.65 12.04
C ILE A 168 -6.91 1.69 11.02
N SER A 169 -5.64 1.69 10.64
CA SER A 169 -5.09 2.63 9.66
C SER A 169 -5.77 2.48 8.29
N ASN A 170 -5.97 1.25 7.81
CA ASN A 170 -6.64 1.03 6.54
C ASN A 170 -8.12 1.43 6.54
N LEU A 171 -8.83 1.21 7.65
CA LEU A 171 -10.21 1.70 7.81
C LEU A 171 -10.29 3.23 7.74
N ALA A 172 -9.38 3.91 8.43
CA ALA A 172 -9.28 5.36 8.39
C ALA A 172 -8.94 5.86 6.98
N LEU A 173 -7.96 5.23 6.32
CA LEU A 173 -7.53 5.55 4.97
C LEU A 173 -8.67 5.37 3.96
N VAL A 174 -9.36 4.23 3.95
CA VAL A 174 -10.49 3.98 3.04
C VAL A 174 -11.60 5.01 3.25
N ARG A 175 -11.86 5.39 4.50
CA ARG A 175 -12.84 6.44 4.80
C ARG A 175 -12.39 7.81 4.29
N ALA A 176 -11.13 8.17 4.49
CA ALA A 176 -10.56 9.41 4.00
C ALA A 176 -10.59 9.48 2.46
N VAL A 177 -10.17 8.42 1.76
CA VAL A 177 -10.23 8.36 0.28
C VAL A 177 -11.65 8.58 -0.25
N LYS A 178 -12.66 8.02 0.42
CA LYS A 178 -14.06 8.22 0.04
C LYS A 178 -14.59 9.63 0.29
N CYS A 179 -14.04 10.32 1.30
CA CYS A 179 -14.49 11.67 1.68
C CYS A 179 -13.77 12.76 0.88
N ILE A 180 -12.47 12.65 0.68
CA ILE A 180 -11.62 13.72 0.13
C ILE A 180 -10.83 13.30 -1.13
N GLY A 181 -10.98 12.06 -1.59
CA GLY A 181 -10.30 11.51 -2.77
C GLY A 181 -8.90 10.97 -2.47
N SER A 182 -8.35 10.23 -3.45
CA SER A 182 -7.06 9.54 -3.28
C SER A 182 -5.88 10.50 -3.19
N THR A 183 -5.87 11.56 -3.99
CA THR A 183 -4.75 12.51 -4.04
C THR A 183 -4.54 13.23 -2.70
N LEU A 184 -5.60 13.79 -2.10
CA LEU A 184 -5.49 14.48 -0.81
C LEU A 184 -5.19 13.48 0.32
N THR A 185 -5.85 12.33 0.32
CA THR A 185 -5.62 11.29 1.34
C THR A 185 -4.19 10.74 1.32
N SER A 186 -3.55 10.68 0.15
CA SER A 186 -2.19 10.16 0.05
C SER A 186 -1.13 11.12 0.59
N VAL A 187 -1.43 12.41 0.70
CA VAL A 187 -0.50 13.45 1.17
C VAL A 187 -0.67 13.75 2.66
N LEU A 188 -1.87 13.51 3.22
CA LEU A 188 -2.18 13.71 4.64
C LEU A 188 -1.81 12.49 5.48
#